data_f30071edf8221b6eaf5900942ce0dbb1
#
_entry.id   f30071edf8221b6eaf5900942ce0dbb1
#
_cell.length_a   1.000
_cell.length_b   1.000
_cell.length_c   1.000
_cell.angle_alpha   90.00
_cell.angle_beta   90.00
_cell.angle_gamma   90.00
#
_symmetry.space_group_name_H-M   'P 1'
#
loop_
_entity.id
_entity.type
_entity.pdbx_description
1 polymer ?
#
loop_
_entity_poly.entity_id
_entity_poly.type
_entity_poly.pdbx_seq_one_letter_code
_entity_poly.pdbx_strand_id
1 'polypeptide(L)'
;MTATLVLPHELHGDGPHKVIAVHGWLADRSAYAPVLPDLDLASFQYAVVDLRGYGEARDASGAYTTAEGAADVLALADRLGWERFSLIGHSMGGSVVQRVLAAAPERVRRLVGVSPVPASGLPLPPEQWELFAGAAGTPDNRRVILDTTTGGRRPAGWLDRMVRRSVERSDAKAFRAWLDSWAGEDFHDRIEGSPVPALAVVGALDPALSAELQRATWMRWFPNAELVELPSCGHYAMDETPLDLIRVVEDFLRADAENTEDTEDAGAKP
;
A
#
# COMPACT_ATOMS: atom_id res chain seq x y z
N MET A 1 20.64 11.93 9.60
CA MET A 1 19.88 11.18 8.58
C MET A 1 20.34 9.73 8.66
N THR A 2 19.43 8.79 8.88
CA THR A 2 19.71 7.36 8.78
C THR A 2 20.08 7.01 7.34
N ALA A 3 21.01 6.07 7.14
CA ALA A 3 21.38 5.62 5.81
C ALA A 3 20.17 4.95 5.15
N THR A 4 19.97 5.18 3.85
CA THR A 4 18.92 4.56 3.04
C THR A 4 19.14 3.04 3.00
N LEU A 5 18.07 2.27 3.17
CA LEU A 5 18.09 0.82 3.12
C LEU A 5 17.58 0.35 1.76
N VAL A 6 18.28 -0.60 1.14
CA VAL A 6 17.68 -1.41 0.09
C VAL A 6 16.77 -2.43 0.77
N LEU A 7 15.47 -2.24 0.64
CA LEU A 7 14.47 -3.06 1.33
C LEU A 7 14.59 -4.54 0.95
N PRO A 8 14.50 -5.48 1.90
CA PRO A 8 14.26 -6.89 1.59
C PRO A 8 13.00 -7.03 0.75
N HIS A 9 13.07 -7.84 -0.30
CA HIS A 9 11.98 -7.97 -1.26
C HIS A 9 11.97 -9.33 -1.93
N GLU A 10 10.83 -9.68 -2.50
CA GLU A 10 10.68 -10.81 -3.42
C GLU A 10 10.27 -10.27 -4.79
N LEU A 11 10.88 -10.80 -5.84
CA LEU A 11 10.51 -10.49 -7.22
C LEU A 11 9.61 -11.59 -7.77
N HIS A 12 8.50 -11.21 -8.38
CA HIS A 12 7.56 -12.11 -9.05
C HIS A 12 7.32 -11.62 -10.48
N GLY A 13 7.54 -12.50 -11.46
CA GLY A 13 7.42 -12.19 -12.88
C GLY A 13 8.64 -11.50 -13.47
N ASP A 14 8.59 -11.32 -14.78
CA ASP A 14 9.63 -10.68 -15.60
C ASP A 14 9.05 -9.67 -16.61
N GLY A 15 7.74 -9.42 -16.53
CA GLY A 15 7.02 -8.51 -17.41
C GLY A 15 7.64 -7.11 -17.47
N PRO A 16 7.37 -6.36 -18.56
CA PRO A 16 7.93 -5.03 -18.77
C PRO A 16 7.42 -3.97 -17.78
N HIS A 17 6.19 -4.13 -17.28
CA HIS A 17 5.60 -3.16 -16.35
C HIS A 17 6.06 -3.46 -14.91
N LYS A 18 6.85 -2.55 -14.33
CA LYS A 18 7.44 -2.70 -13.00
C LYS A 18 6.50 -2.17 -11.93
N VAL A 19 6.31 -2.94 -10.85
CA VAL A 19 5.37 -2.62 -9.76
C VAL A 19 6.05 -2.88 -8.41
N ILE A 20 6.04 -1.90 -7.51
CA ILE A 20 6.49 -2.09 -6.12
C ILE A 20 5.26 -2.13 -5.22
N ALA A 21 5.14 -3.20 -4.42
CA ALA A 21 4.02 -3.42 -3.52
C ALA A 21 4.45 -3.30 -2.05
N VAL A 22 3.80 -2.37 -1.32
CA VAL A 22 4.12 -1.99 0.05
C VAL A 22 2.99 -2.40 1.00
N HIS A 23 3.32 -3.14 2.05
CA HIS A 23 2.36 -3.69 3.02
C HIS A 23 1.82 -2.67 4.03
N GLY A 24 0.77 -3.06 4.78
CA GLY A 24 0.16 -2.29 5.85
C GLY A 24 0.84 -2.47 7.22
N TRP A 25 0.35 -1.72 8.22
CA TRP A 25 0.93 -1.63 9.57
C TRP A 25 0.95 -2.94 10.36
N LEU A 26 -0.11 -3.76 10.26
CA LEU A 26 -0.24 -5.05 10.97
C LEU A 26 0.33 -6.25 10.17
N ALA A 27 1.10 -5.99 9.11
CA ALA A 27 1.54 -6.98 8.15
C ALA A 27 3.01 -6.82 7.77
N ASP A 28 3.50 -7.71 6.94
CA ASP A 28 4.76 -7.68 6.21
C ASP A 28 4.48 -8.06 4.75
N ARG A 29 5.51 -8.23 3.90
CA ARG A 29 5.32 -8.58 2.49
C ARG A 29 4.47 -9.84 2.26
N SER A 30 4.43 -10.77 3.24
CA SER A 30 3.61 -11.97 3.14
C SER A 30 2.09 -11.71 3.12
N ALA A 31 1.65 -10.45 3.34
CA ALA A 31 0.26 -10.04 3.13
C ALA A 31 -0.20 -10.22 1.67
N TYR A 32 0.74 -10.16 0.74
CA TYR A 32 0.46 -10.36 -0.69
C TYR A 32 0.45 -11.83 -1.13
N ALA A 33 0.87 -12.77 -0.25
CA ALA A 33 0.93 -14.20 -0.61
C ALA A 33 -0.38 -14.78 -1.18
N PRO A 34 -1.58 -14.39 -0.72
CA PRO A 34 -2.83 -14.91 -1.28
C PRO A 34 -3.09 -14.50 -2.74
N VAL A 35 -2.50 -13.40 -3.22
CA VAL A 35 -2.69 -12.90 -4.58
C VAL A 35 -1.60 -13.37 -5.55
N LEU A 36 -0.42 -13.73 -5.08
CA LEU A 36 0.73 -14.07 -5.93
C LEU A 36 0.49 -15.17 -6.98
N PRO A 37 -0.28 -16.26 -6.67
CA PRO A 37 -0.50 -17.33 -7.62
C PRO A 37 -1.28 -16.94 -8.88
N ASP A 38 -2.07 -15.86 -8.79
CA ASP A 38 -3.03 -15.46 -9.83
C ASP A 38 -2.63 -14.16 -10.54
N LEU A 39 -1.41 -13.62 -10.27
CA LEU A 39 -0.89 -12.43 -10.94
C LEU A 39 -0.48 -12.72 -12.39
N ASP A 40 -0.68 -11.76 -13.28
CA ASP A 40 -0.17 -11.77 -14.65
C ASP A 40 1.33 -11.45 -14.67
N LEU A 41 2.16 -12.46 -14.44
CA LEU A 41 3.60 -12.35 -14.34
C LEU A 41 4.30 -12.13 -15.69
N ALA A 42 3.58 -12.31 -16.82
CA ALA A 42 4.09 -12.03 -18.15
C ALA A 42 4.01 -10.54 -18.49
N SER A 43 2.96 -9.85 -18.05
CA SER A 43 2.79 -8.41 -18.25
C SER A 43 3.51 -7.59 -17.20
N PHE A 44 3.61 -8.09 -15.97
CA PHE A 44 4.11 -7.36 -14.81
C PHE A 44 5.33 -8.03 -14.17
N GLN A 45 6.15 -7.20 -13.53
CA GLN A 45 7.16 -7.64 -12.58
C GLN A 45 6.93 -6.92 -11.24
N TYR A 46 6.57 -7.67 -10.21
CA TYR A 46 6.30 -7.16 -8.89
C TYR A 46 7.52 -7.29 -7.98
N ALA A 47 7.86 -6.22 -7.25
CA ALA A 47 8.73 -6.25 -6.09
C ALA A 47 7.88 -6.07 -4.82
N VAL A 48 7.71 -7.13 -4.05
CA VAL A 48 6.95 -7.11 -2.80
C VAL A 48 7.93 -6.91 -1.65
N VAL A 49 7.79 -5.83 -0.88
CA VAL A 49 8.83 -5.36 0.05
C VAL A 49 8.46 -5.54 1.52
N ASP A 50 9.49 -5.67 2.38
CA ASP A 50 9.38 -5.46 3.83
C ASP A 50 9.91 -4.09 4.20
N LEU A 51 9.07 -3.25 4.82
CA LEU A 51 9.50 -1.97 5.40
C LEU A 51 10.35 -2.19 6.64
N ARG A 52 11.17 -1.18 7.01
CA ARG A 52 11.95 -1.21 8.28
C ARG A 52 11.06 -1.54 9.47
N GLY A 53 11.54 -2.41 10.34
CA GLY A 53 10.81 -2.89 11.50
C GLY A 53 9.87 -4.06 11.21
N TYR A 54 9.82 -4.56 9.96
CA TYR A 54 8.95 -5.65 9.54
C TYR A 54 9.69 -6.74 8.76
N GLY A 55 9.15 -7.93 8.79
CA GLY A 55 9.59 -9.05 7.99
C GLY A 55 11.09 -9.34 8.12
N GLU A 56 11.80 -9.38 7.01
CA GLU A 56 13.26 -9.54 7.00
C GLU A 56 14.00 -8.23 7.35
N ALA A 57 13.33 -7.07 7.29
CA ALA A 57 13.85 -5.80 7.78
C ALA A 57 13.46 -5.51 9.24
N ARG A 58 12.99 -6.51 10.01
CA ARG A 58 12.50 -6.35 11.38
C ARG A 58 13.53 -5.68 12.31
N ASP A 59 14.79 -6.04 12.18
CA ASP A 59 15.88 -5.52 13.00
C ASP A 59 16.56 -4.28 12.40
N ALA A 60 16.08 -3.79 11.25
CA ALA A 60 16.62 -2.60 10.61
C ALA A 60 16.18 -1.33 11.36
N SER A 61 17.16 -0.62 11.93
CA SER A 61 16.90 0.62 12.66
C SER A 61 16.57 1.77 11.72
N GLY A 62 15.76 2.72 12.21
CA GLY A 62 15.36 3.91 11.45
C GLY A 62 14.54 4.89 12.27
N ALA A 63 14.03 5.90 11.59
CA ALA A 63 13.05 6.84 12.13
C ALA A 63 11.63 6.27 12.04
N TYR A 64 11.40 5.28 11.18
CA TYR A 64 10.13 4.61 10.93
C TYR A 64 9.03 5.58 10.52
N THR A 65 9.37 6.49 9.58
CA THR A 65 8.44 7.47 9.04
C THR A 65 8.07 7.15 7.59
N THR A 66 6.93 7.68 7.14
CA THR A 66 6.50 7.52 5.74
C THR A 66 7.54 8.10 4.77
N ALA A 67 8.22 9.18 5.17
CA ALA A 67 9.30 9.78 4.38
C ALA A 67 10.54 8.87 4.28
N GLU A 68 10.95 8.21 5.37
CA GLU A 68 12.04 7.23 5.34
C GLU A 68 11.65 5.99 4.52
N GLY A 69 10.44 5.48 4.68
CA GLY A 69 9.94 4.37 3.87
C GLY A 69 9.92 4.69 2.37
N ALA A 70 9.53 5.91 2.00
CA ALA A 70 9.57 6.34 0.60
C ALA A 70 11.00 6.43 0.05
N ALA A 71 11.95 6.93 0.85
CA ALA A 71 13.37 6.97 0.44
C ALA A 71 13.94 5.56 0.25
N ASP A 72 13.55 4.60 1.10
CA ASP A 72 13.96 3.20 0.96
C ASP A 72 13.33 2.51 -0.27
N VAL A 73 12.06 2.82 -0.60
CA VAL A 73 11.41 2.35 -1.84
C VAL A 73 12.14 2.87 -3.08
N LEU A 74 12.50 4.16 -3.09
CA LEU A 74 13.27 4.74 -4.20
C LEU A 74 14.65 4.12 -4.33
N ALA A 75 15.35 3.86 -3.22
CA ALA A 75 16.64 3.18 -3.24
C ALA A 75 16.55 1.75 -3.76
N LEU A 76 15.45 1.04 -3.46
CA LEU A 76 15.20 -0.26 -4.06
C LEU A 76 14.98 -0.14 -5.57
N ALA A 77 14.17 0.81 -6.04
CA ALA A 77 13.96 1.04 -7.46
C ALA A 77 15.27 1.33 -8.20
N ASP A 78 16.15 2.15 -7.60
CA ASP A 78 17.48 2.44 -8.13
C ASP A 78 18.36 1.19 -8.19
N ARG A 79 18.33 0.37 -7.15
CA ARG A 79 19.06 -0.92 -7.07
C ARG A 79 18.61 -1.91 -8.13
N LEU A 80 17.29 -1.91 -8.47
CA LEU A 80 16.70 -2.76 -9.51
C LEU A 80 16.87 -2.17 -10.93
N GLY A 81 17.34 -0.94 -11.06
CA GLY A 81 17.44 -0.23 -12.34
C GLY A 81 16.06 0.16 -12.90
N TRP A 82 15.05 0.33 -12.04
CA TRP A 82 13.70 0.70 -12.45
C TRP A 82 13.53 2.22 -12.49
N GLU A 83 13.65 2.83 -13.65
CA GLU A 83 13.51 4.27 -13.82
C GLU A 83 12.09 4.76 -13.61
N ARG A 84 11.09 4.04 -14.15
CA ARG A 84 9.65 4.28 -13.94
C ARG A 84 8.96 3.01 -13.51
N PHE A 85 8.06 3.14 -12.55
CA PHE A 85 7.35 2.01 -11.95
C PHE A 85 5.98 2.45 -11.41
N SER A 86 5.07 1.50 -11.27
CA SER A 86 3.82 1.69 -10.55
C SER A 86 3.97 1.28 -9.09
N LEU A 87 3.09 1.80 -8.26
CA LEU A 87 3.10 1.58 -6.82
C LEU A 87 1.77 1.00 -6.36
N ILE A 88 1.83 0.00 -5.49
CA ILE A 88 0.68 -0.51 -4.75
C ILE A 88 0.98 -0.33 -3.26
N GLY A 89 0.11 0.38 -2.53
CA GLY A 89 0.25 0.56 -1.08
C GLY A 89 -1.00 0.13 -0.34
N HIS A 90 -0.85 -0.82 0.59
CA HIS A 90 -1.95 -1.25 1.45
C HIS A 90 -1.91 -0.47 2.77
N SER A 91 -3.05 0.13 3.18
CA SER A 91 -3.20 0.78 4.49
C SER A 91 -2.11 1.83 4.74
N MET A 92 -1.27 1.69 5.77
CA MET A 92 -0.06 2.49 6.00
C MET A 92 0.83 2.59 4.75
N GLY A 93 0.99 1.49 4.01
CA GLY A 93 1.73 1.48 2.75
C GLY A 93 1.15 2.45 1.72
N GLY A 94 -0.16 2.74 1.79
CA GLY A 94 -0.80 3.78 0.99
C GLY A 94 -0.22 5.17 1.24
N SER A 95 0.08 5.52 2.50
CA SER A 95 0.77 6.78 2.83
C SER A 95 2.22 6.77 2.34
N VAL A 96 2.93 5.64 2.46
CA VAL A 96 4.32 5.51 1.96
C VAL A 96 4.39 5.72 0.45
N VAL A 97 3.49 5.11 -0.34
CA VAL A 97 3.52 5.27 -1.81
C VAL A 97 3.12 6.67 -2.25
N GLN A 98 2.22 7.36 -1.53
CA GLN A 98 1.94 8.78 -1.75
C GLN A 98 3.17 9.65 -1.44
N ARG A 99 3.97 9.27 -0.44
CA ARG A 99 5.22 9.97 -0.11
C ARG A 99 6.29 9.74 -1.19
N VAL A 100 6.35 8.56 -1.84
CA VAL A 100 7.18 8.32 -3.03
C VAL A 100 6.77 9.25 -4.16
N LEU A 101 5.47 9.36 -4.44
CA LEU A 101 4.95 10.30 -5.45
C LEU A 101 5.34 11.74 -5.14
N ALA A 102 5.22 12.18 -3.88
CA ALA A 102 5.63 13.53 -3.47
C ALA A 102 7.13 13.80 -3.63
N ALA A 103 7.97 12.77 -3.56
CA ALA A 103 9.42 12.88 -3.64
C ALA A 103 9.97 12.77 -5.08
N ALA A 104 9.34 11.96 -5.93
CA ALA A 104 9.81 11.65 -7.29
C ALA A 104 8.61 11.38 -8.24
N PRO A 105 7.76 12.38 -8.51
CA PRO A 105 6.55 12.20 -9.30
C PRO A 105 6.81 11.67 -10.72
N GLU A 106 7.93 12.03 -11.32
CA GLU A 106 8.33 11.60 -12.67
C GLU A 106 8.64 10.09 -12.75
N ARG A 107 8.94 9.46 -11.62
CA ARG A 107 9.23 8.03 -11.50
C ARG A 107 7.96 7.17 -11.38
N VAL A 108 6.83 7.78 -10.95
CA VAL A 108 5.59 7.05 -10.70
C VAL A 108 4.76 7.00 -11.97
N ARG A 109 4.51 5.79 -12.46
CA ARG A 109 3.68 5.54 -13.63
C ARG A 109 2.19 5.54 -13.26
N ARG A 110 1.82 4.79 -12.22
CA ARG A 110 0.46 4.69 -11.67
C ARG A 110 0.53 4.47 -10.16
N LEU A 111 -0.47 4.95 -9.45
CA LEU A 111 -0.56 4.86 -8.00
C LEU A 111 -1.81 4.06 -7.60
N VAL A 112 -1.64 2.96 -6.88
CA VAL A 112 -2.73 2.15 -6.35
C VAL A 112 -2.70 2.15 -4.83
N GLY A 113 -3.82 2.52 -4.21
CA GLY A 113 -4.06 2.38 -2.77
C GLY A 113 -5.10 1.31 -2.49
N VAL A 114 -4.75 0.31 -1.69
CA VAL A 114 -5.67 -0.70 -1.16
C VAL A 114 -6.01 -0.32 0.27
N SER A 115 -7.24 0.14 0.51
CA SER A 115 -7.64 0.78 1.77
C SER A 115 -6.56 1.76 2.28
N PRO A 116 -6.15 2.77 1.48
CA PRO A 116 -4.97 3.55 1.78
C PRO A 116 -5.19 4.56 2.90
N VAL A 117 -4.22 4.69 3.80
CA VAL A 117 -4.12 5.87 4.67
C VAL A 117 -3.82 7.07 3.78
N PRO A 118 -4.61 8.15 3.87
CA PRO A 118 -4.40 9.34 3.05
C PRO A 118 -3.16 10.14 3.46
N ALA A 119 -2.63 10.94 2.55
CA ALA A 119 -1.46 11.81 2.79
C ALA A 119 -1.69 12.88 3.86
N SER A 120 -2.95 13.15 4.24
CA SER A 120 -3.32 14.02 5.38
C SER A 120 -3.22 13.32 6.74
N GLY A 121 -2.74 12.06 6.77
CA GLY A 121 -2.80 11.23 7.96
C GLY A 121 -4.22 10.75 8.28
N LEU A 122 -4.34 10.09 9.41
CA LEU A 122 -5.62 9.59 9.94
C LEU A 122 -5.67 9.89 11.45
N PRO A 123 -6.05 11.10 11.85
CA PRO A 123 -6.18 11.46 13.26
C PRO A 123 -7.19 10.52 13.96
N LEU A 124 -6.73 9.84 15.00
CA LEU A 124 -7.54 8.90 15.76
C LEU A 124 -8.14 9.59 16.99
N PRO A 125 -9.43 9.41 17.30
CA PRO A 125 -10.01 9.83 18.58
C PRO A 125 -9.24 9.23 19.77
N PRO A 126 -9.25 9.86 20.97
CA PRO A 126 -8.43 9.44 22.11
C PRO A 126 -8.55 7.94 22.46
N GLU A 127 -9.76 7.40 22.49
CA GLU A 127 -10.00 5.98 22.81
C GLU A 127 -9.41 5.03 21.74
N GLN A 128 -9.55 5.41 20.46
CA GLN A 128 -8.93 4.64 19.36
C GLN A 128 -7.41 4.78 19.40
N TRP A 129 -6.89 5.97 19.72
CA TRP A 129 -5.46 6.16 19.87
C TRP A 129 -4.86 5.25 20.95
N GLU A 130 -5.50 5.12 22.13
CA GLU A 130 -5.04 4.21 23.18
C GLU A 130 -5.04 2.75 22.73
N LEU A 131 -6.08 2.31 22.01
CA LEU A 131 -6.15 0.97 21.43
C LEU A 131 -4.99 0.71 20.46
N PHE A 132 -4.79 1.62 19.51
CA PHE A 132 -3.73 1.50 18.48
C PHE A 132 -2.34 1.61 19.11
N ALA A 133 -2.11 2.58 19.97
CA ALA A 133 -0.84 2.77 20.65
C ALA A 133 -0.45 1.57 21.52
N GLY A 134 -1.43 0.97 22.21
CA GLY A 134 -1.25 -0.23 23.02
C GLY A 134 -0.95 -1.49 22.20
N ALA A 135 -1.29 -1.53 20.92
CA ALA A 135 -1.11 -2.69 20.05
C ALA A 135 0.37 -3.08 19.81
N ALA A 136 1.31 -2.19 20.10
CA ALA A 136 2.74 -2.50 20.07
C ALA A 136 3.13 -3.56 21.11
N GLY A 137 2.54 -3.54 22.30
CA GLY A 137 2.82 -4.46 23.40
C GLY A 137 1.70 -5.45 23.73
N THR A 138 0.49 -5.27 23.15
CA THR A 138 -0.69 -6.06 23.51
C THR A 138 -1.29 -6.75 22.28
N PRO A 139 -1.09 -8.07 22.10
CA PRO A 139 -1.65 -8.82 20.98
C PRO A 139 -3.17 -8.73 20.87
N ASP A 140 -3.89 -8.65 22.00
CA ASP A 140 -5.35 -8.51 22.00
C ASP A 140 -5.81 -7.21 21.36
N ASN A 141 -5.06 -6.12 21.50
CA ASN A 141 -5.36 -4.87 20.80
C ASN A 141 -5.23 -5.04 19.28
N ARG A 142 -4.21 -5.76 18.79
CA ARG A 142 -4.09 -6.11 17.36
C ARG A 142 -5.30 -6.91 16.89
N ARG A 143 -5.77 -7.85 17.71
CA ARG A 143 -6.96 -8.63 17.41
C ARG A 143 -8.21 -7.78 17.26
N VAL A 144 -8.43 -6.84 18.18
CA VAL A 144 -9.58 -5.91 18.13
C VAL A 144 -9.52 -5.06 16.86
N ILE A 145 -8.35 -4.52 16.51
CA ILE A 145 -8.15 -3.72 15.30
C ILE A 145 -8.46 -4.55 14.04
N LEU A 146 -7.89 -5.77 13.94
CA LEU A 146 -8.12 -6.69 12.82
C LEU A 146 -9.60 -7.05 12.67
N ASP A 147 -10.28 -7.37 13.76
CA ASP A 147 -11.68 -7.75 13.74
C ASP A 147 -12.57 -6.57 13.33
N THR A 148 -12.35 -5.42 13.93
CA THR A 148 -13.13 -4.20 13.62
C THR A 148 -12.96 -3.78 12.17
N THR A 149 -11.73 -3.74 11.65
CA THR A 149 -11.43 -3.29 10.28
C THR A 149 -11.91 -4.29 9.21
N THR A 150 -12.24 -5.53 9.60
CA THR A 150 -12.87 -6.54 8.73
C THR A 150 -14.38 -6.69 8.96
N GLY A 151 -15.00 -5.72 9.67
CA GLY A 151 -16.42 -5.68 9.94
C GLY A 151 -16.93 -6.76 10.91
N GLY A 152 -16.05 -7.33 11.77
CA GLY A 152 -16.39 -8.36 12.75
C GLY A 152 -16.80 -9.70 12.11
N ARG A 153 -16.35 -10.01 10.89
CA ARG A 153 -16.85 -11.15 10.10
C ARG A 153 -15.83 -12.25 9.84
N ARG A 154 -14.61 -12.10 10.35
CA ARG A 154 -13.56 -13.10 10.11
C ARG A 154 -13.60 -14.22 11.14
N PRO A 155 -13.34 -15.49 10.74
CA PRO A 155 -13.24 -16.60 11.68
C PRO A 155 -12.12 -16.39 12.70
N ALA A 156 -12.30 -16.87 13.93
CA ALA A 156 -11.30 -16.75 15.00
C ALA A 156 -9.91 -17.26 14.57
N GLY A 157 -9.84 -18.38 13.86
CA GLY A 157 -8.57 -18.92 13.37
C GLY A 157 -7.83 -18.02 12.36
N TRP A 158 -8.54 -17.22 11.57
CA TRP A 158 -7.95 -16.21 10.72
C TRP A 158 -7.37 -15.08 11.57
N LEU A 159 -8.15 -14.56 12.51
CA LEU A 159 -7.69 -13.51 13.43
C LEU A 159 -6.46 -13.95 14.22
N ASP A 160 -6.45 -15.18 14.76
CA ASP A 160 -5.32 -15.74 15.50
C ASP A 160 -4.05 -15.83 14.64
N ARG A 161 -4.19 -16.24 13.37
CA ARG A 161 -3.08 -16.31 12.42
C ARG A 161 -2.53 -14.91 12.11
N MET A 162 -3.41 -13.94 11.88
CA MET A 162 -3.02 -12.56 11.58
C MET A 162 -2.32 -11.89 12.76
N VAL A 163 -2.85 -12.03 13.98
CA VAL A 163 -2.23 -11.50 15.20
C VAL A 163 -0.85 -12.11 15.41
N ARG A 164 -0.76 -13.45 15.36
CA ARG A 164 0.53 -14.14 15.56
C ARG A 164 1.56 -13.67 14.54
N ARG A 165 1.22 -13.65 13.23
CA ARG A 165 2.11 -13.17 12.18
C ARG A 165 2.54 -11.72 12.43
N SER A 166 1.61 -10.85 12.76
CA SER A 166 1.90 -9.44 13.02
C SER A 166 2.89 -9.27 14.18
N VAL A 167 2.72 -10.02 15.27
CA VAL A 167 3.63 -9.96 16.45
C VAL A 167 5.00 -10.53 16.12
N GLU A 168 5.05 -11.68 15.48
CA GLU A 168 6.32 -12.37 15.15
C GLU A 168 7.16 -11.61 14.12
N ARG A 169 6.48 -10.89 13.21
CA ARG A 169 7.09 -10.25 12.04
C ARG A 169 7.29 -8.75 12.18
N SER A 170 6.98 -8.13 13.32
CA SER A 170 7.24 -6.71 13.56
C SER A 170 8.10 -6.47 14.81
N ASP A 171 8.94 -5.43 14.77
CA ASP A 171 9.59 -4.88 15.95
C ASP A 171 8.62 -3.94 16.70
N ALA A 172 8.49 -4.07 18.02
CA ALA A 172 7.49 -3.32 18.79
C ALA A 172 7.75 -1.80 18.79
N LYS A 173 9.02 -1.37 18.79
CA LYS A 173 9.40 0.04 18.74
C LYS A 173 9.09 0.62 17.35
N ALA A 174 9.46 -0.10 16.29
CA ALA A 174 9.16 0.28 14.93
C ALA A 174 7.65 0.37 14.71
N PHE A 175 6.91 -0.65 15.15
CA PHE A 175 5.46 -0.73 15.05
C PHE A 175 4.78 0.50 15.67
N ARG A 176 5.24 0.95 16.86
CA ARG A 176 4.73 2.15 17.51
C ARG A 176 5.11 3.42 16.76
N ALA A 177 6.35 3.57 16.32
CA ALA A 177 6.80 4.76 15.61
C ALA A 177 6.12 4.93 14.24
N TRP A 178 5.87 3.83 13.53
CA TRP A 178 5.07 3.87 12.30
C TRP A 178 3.66 4.39 12.54
N LEU A 179 3.01 4.04 13.67
CA LEU A 179 1.69 4.60 14.02
C LEU A 179 1.76 6.13 14.14
N ASP A 180 2.75 6.65 14.88
CA ASP A 180 2.92 8.09 15.08
C ASP A 180 3.09 8.82 13.74
N SER A 181 3.80 8.19 12.77
CA SER A 181 4.02 8.73 11.45
C SER A 181 2.76 8.71 10.59
N TRP A 182 2.19 7.53 10.29
CA TRP A 182 1.08 7.46 9.35
C TRP A 182 -0.22 8.12 9.87
N ALA A 183 -0.40 8.19 11.19
CA ALA A 183 -1.58 8.84 11.77
C ALA A 183 -1.44 10.37 11.86
N GLY A 184 -0.21 10.87 12.11
CA GLY A 184 0.02 12.26 12.44
C GLY A 184 0.65 13.12 11.34
N GLU A 185 1.25 12.51 10.30
CA GLU A 185 1.86 13.28 9.22
C GLU A 185 0.81 13.81 8.24
N ASP A 186 0.97 15.06 7.82
CA ASP A 186 0.20 15.67 6.74
C ASP A 186 1.15 16.25 5.69
N PHE A 187 0.97 15.81 4.43
CA PHE A 187 1.75 16.27 3.28
C PHE A 187 0.92 16.28 1.98
N HIS A 188 -0.41 16.31 2.11
CA HIS A 188 -1.31 16.22 0.97
C HIS A 188 -1.10 17.34 -0.05
N ASP A 189 -0.71 18.53 0.40
CA ASP A 189 -0.38 19.70 -0.42
C ASP A 189 0.73 19.42 -1.45
N ARG A 190 1.59 18.43 -1.19
CA ARG A 190 2.68 18.03 -2.09
C ARG A 190 2.25 17.13 -3.23
N ILE A 191 1.06 16.55 -3.17
CA ILE A 191 0.53 15.62 -4.17
C ILE A 191 -0.79 16.09 -4.78
N GLU A 192 -1.45 17.08 -4.17
CA GLU A 192 -2.69 17.64 -4.68
C GLU A 192 -2.49 18.21 -6.09
N GLY A 193 -3.39 17.85 -7.03
CA GLY A 193 -3.29 18.24 -8.43
C GLY A 193 -2.35 17.36 -9.27
N SER A 194 -1.71 16.33 -8.68
CA SER A 194 -0.84 15.43 -9.44
C SER A 194 -1.61 14.75 -10.58
N PRO A 195 -1.09 14.78 -11.81
CA PRO A 195 -1.74 14.17 -12.98
C PRO A 195 -1.54 12.64 -13.05
N VAL A 196 -0.75 12.06 -12.14
CA VAL A 196 -0.50 10.61 -12.11
C VAL A 196 -1.82 9.88 -11.92
N PRO A 197 -2.18 8.92 -12.79
CA PRO A 197 -3.38 8.12 -12.62
C PRO A 197 -3.34 7.39 -11.28
N ALA A 198 -4.42 7.50 -10.51
CA ALA A 198 -4.52 6.94 -9.17
C ALA A 198 -5.77 6.07 -9.03
N LEU A 199 -5.66 4.96 -8.32
CA LEU A 199 -6.78 4.07 -8.00
C LEU A 199 -6.83 3.85 -6.49
N ALA A 200 -7.97 4.13 -5.88
CA ALA A 200 -8.27 3.69 -4.52
C ALA A 200 -9.22 2.49 -4.57
N VAL A 201 -8.79 1.35 -4.02
CA VAL A 201 -9.64 0.16 -3.83
C VAL A 201 -9.93 0.02 -2.35
N VAL A 202 -11.20 -0.01 -1.97
CA VAL A 202 -11.61 -0.12 -0.56
C VAL A 202 -12.62 -1.24 -0.36
N GLY A 203 -12.65 -1.83 0.82
CA GLY A 203 -13.69 -2.78 1.19
C GLY A 203 -14.91 -2.08 1.78
N ALA A 204 -16.11 -2.45 1.36
CA ALA A 204 -17.38 -1.90 1.86
C ALA A 204 -17.61 -2.14 3.36
N LEU A 205 -16.86 -3.06 3.95
CA LEU A 205 -16.93 -3.44 5.37
C LEU A 205 -15.80 -2.83 6.22
N ASP A 206 -14.89 -2.04 5.61
CA ASP A 206 -13.85 -1.31 6.32
C ASP A 206 -14.43 0.01 6.86
N PRO A 207 -14.66 0.14 8.17
CA PRO A 207 -15.25 1.36 8.75
C PRO A 207 -14.25 2.51 8.86
N ALA A 208 -12.93 2.23 8.75
CA ALA A 208 -11.89 3.21 9.00
C ALA A 208 -11.42 3.88 7.70
N LEU A 209 -11.07 3.10 6.69
CA LEU A 209 -10.53 3.62 5.42
C LEU A 209 -11.56 3.46 4.29
N SER A 210 -12.77 3.96 4.58
CA SER A 210 -13.96 3.80 3.77
C SER A 210 -13.93 4.56 2.43
N ALA A 211 -14.88 4.22 1.54
CA ALA A 211 -15.10 4.95 0.31
C ALA A 211 -15.40 6.44 0.54
N GLU A 212 -16.09 6.79 1.63
CA GLU A 212 -16.36 8.19 2.00
C GLU A 212 -15.06 8.96 2.27
N LEU A 213 -14.14 8.38 3.06
CA LEU A 213 -12.83 8.97 3.31
C LEU A 213 -12.05 9.16 2.00
N GLN A 214 -12.04 8.17 1.10
CA GLN A 214 -11.31 8.28 -0.15
C GLN A 214 -11.94 9.32 -1.10
N ARG A 215 -13.27 9.49 -1.08
CA ARG A 215 -13.93 10.60 -1.80
C ARG A 215 -13.52 11.97 -1.24
N ALA A 216 -13.30 12.08 0.07
CA ALA A 216 -12.89 13.32 0.72
C ALA A 216 -11.38 13.63 0.56
N THR A 217 -10.56 12.67 0.16
CA THR A 217 -9.10 12.75 0.06
C THR A 217 -8.60 12.43 -1.35
N TRP A 218 -8.37 11.19 -1.71
CA TRP A 218 -7.80 10.78 -3.00
C TRP A 218 -8.56 11.36 -4.20
N MET A 219 -9.91 11.26 -4.21
CA MET A 219 -10.73 11.76 -5.33
C MET A 219 -10.70 13.29 -5.45
N ARG A 220 -10.32 14.00 -4.41
CA ARG A 220 -10.14 15.47 -4.46
C ARG A 220 -8.74 15.87 -4.90
N TRP A 221 -7.72 15.09 -4.48
CA TRP A 221 -6.33 15.44 -4.73
C TRP A 221 -5.83 15.01 -6.10
N PHE A 222 -6.33 13.89 -6.61
CA PHE A 222 -5.90 13.36 -7.90
C PHE A 222 -6.99 13.58 -8.96
N PRO A 223 -6.78 14.45 -9.97
CA PRO A 223 -7.80 14.71 -11.00
C PRO A 223 -8.12 13.47 -11.85
N ASN A 224 -7.19 12.50 -11.93
CA ASN A 224 -7.35 11.25 -12.67
C ASN A 224 -7.51 10.05 -11.72
N ALA A 225 -8.19 10.25 -10.59
CA ALA A 225 -8.42 9.17 -9.62
C ALA A 225 -9.68 8.37 -9.95
N GLU A 226 -9.58 7.07 -9.70
CA GLU A 226 -10.69 6.12 -9.71
C GLU A 226 -10.89 5.55 -8.30
N LEU A 227 -12.14 5.23 -7.94
CA LEU A 227 -12.49 4.60 -6.68
C LEU A 227 -13.32 3.35 -6.95
N VAL A 228 -12.84 2.22 -6.46
CA VAL A 228 -13.56 0.94 -6.51
C VAL A 228 -13.84 0.45 -5.09
N GLU A 229 -15.10 0.12 -4.83
CA GLU A 229 -15.56 -0.45 -3.56
C GLU A 229 -15.88 -1.94 -3.74
N LEU A 230 -15.20 -2.81 -2.99
CA LEU A 230 -15.40 -4.26 -3.00
C LEU A 230 -16.50 -4.64 -1.99
N PRO A 231 -17.67 -5.14 -2.42
CA PRO A 231 -18.87 -5.22 -1.57
C PRO A 231 -18.77 -6.22 -0.42
N SER A 232 -17.95 -7.26 -0.55
CA SER A 232 -17.81 -8.33 0.46
C SER A 232 -16.48 -8.29 1.22
N CYS A 233 -15.77 -7.18 1.14
CA CYS A 233 -14.42 -6.98 1.62
C CYS A 233 -14.39 -5.98 2.78
N GLY A 234 -13.50 -6.21 3.75
CA GLY A 234 -13.06 -5.23 4.72
C GLY A 234 -11.68 -4.68 4.35
N HIS A 235 -10.80 -4.56 5.34
CA HIS A 235 -9.50 -3.90 5.21
C HIS A 235 -8.44 -4.72 4.45
N TYR A 236 -8.56 -6.05 4.45
CA TYR A 236 -7.52 -6.96 3.93
C TYR A 236 -7.93 -7.61 2.62
N ALA A 237 -8.12 -6.79 1.57
CA ALA A 237 -8.61 -7.26 0.26
C ALA A 237 -7.78 -8.41 -0.33
N MET A 238 -6.47 -8.46 -0.03
CA MET A 238 -5.59 -9.55 -0.46
C MET A 238 -5.98 -10.92 0.12
N ASP A 239 -6.53 -10.94 1.35
CA ASP A 239 -7.02 -12.16 2.01
C ASP A 239 -8.53 -12.38 1.79
N GLU A 240 -9.29 -11.29 1.67
CA GLU A 240 -10.75 -11.33 1.71
C GLU A 240 -11.39 -11.54 0.35
N THR A 241 -10.85 -10.90 -0.68
CA THR A 241 -11.35 -10.93 -2.06
C THR A 241 -10.19 -10.88 -3.07
N PRO A 242 -9.23 -11.82 -3.01
CA PRO A 242 -7.98 -11.75 -3.78
C PRO A 242 -8.20 -11.62 -5.29
N LEU A 243 -9.11 -12.40 -5.88
CA LEU A 243 -9.34 -12.39 -7.32
C LEU A 243 -9.99 -11.09 -7.82
N ASP A 244 -10.93 -10.53 -7.05
CA ASP A 244 -11.53 -9.23 -7.39
C ASP A 244 -10.50 -8.11 -7.29
N LEU A 245 -9.64 -8.15 -6.26
CA LEU A 245 -8.56 -7.18 -6.10
C LEU A 245 -7.59 -7.23 -7.28
N ILE A 246 -7.10 -8.43 -7.64
CA ILE A 246 -6.15 -8.59 -8.76
C ILE A 246 -6.75 -8.04 -10.05
N ARG A 247 -7.97 -8.46 -10.39
CA ARG A 247 -8.65 -8.00 -11.61
C ARG A 247 -8.71 -6.47 -11.66
N VAL A 248 -9.20 -5.82 -10.61
CA VAL A 248 -9.35 -4.37 -10.55
C VAL A 248 -7.99 -3.66 -10.66
N VAL A 249 -6.98 -4.15 -9.93
CA VAL A 249 -5.64 -3.54 -9.91
C VAL A 249 -4.93 -3.72 -11.25
N GLU A 250 -4.92 -4.93 -11.81
CA GLU A 250 -4.21 -5.19 -13.06
C GLU A 250 -4.90 -4.55 -14.27
N ASP A 251 -6.25 -4.50 -14.33
CA ASP A 251 -6.97 -3.76 -15.36
C ASP A 251 -6.58 -2.28 -15.33
N PHE A 252 -6.54 -1.67 -14.14
CA PHE A 252 -6.07 -0.29 -14.00
C PHE A 252 -4.60 -0.12 -14.42
N LEU A 253 -3.71 -1.03 -14.05
CA LEU A 253 -2.29 -0.94 -14.40
C LEU A 253 -2.04 -1.09 -15.91
N ARG A 254 -2.88 -1.84 -16.66
CA ARG A 254 -2.77 -2.06 -18.12
C ARG A 254 -3.25 -0.89 -18.97
N ALA A 255 -4.12 -0.01 -18.47
CA ALA A 255 -4.84 0.99 -19.27
C ALA A 255 -3.97 1.92 -20.14
N ASP A 256 -2.65 1.99 -19.94
CA ASP A 256 -1.73 2.76 -20.80
C ASP A 256 -1.26 2.02 -22.06
N ALA A 257 -1.37 0.69 -22.11
CA ALA A 257 -0.89 -0.08 -23.26
C ALA A 257 -1.76 0.17 -24.51
N GLU A 258 -3.04 0.43 -24.31
CA GLU A 258 -4.00 0.64 -25.41
C GLU A 258 -3.87 2.01 -26.09
N ASN A 259 -3.37 3.06 -25.35
CA ASN A 259 -3.22 4.41 -25.91
C ASN A 259 -1.94 4.63 -26.73
N THR A 260 -0.96 3.73 -26.68
CA THR A 260 0.29 3.84 -27.44
C THR A 260 0.24 3.12 -28.80
N GLU A 261 -0.60 2.11 -28.95
CA GLU A 261 -0.76 1.40 -30.24
C GLU A 261 -1.57 2.20 -31.27
N ASP A 262 -2.56 3.01 -30.84
CA ASP A 262 -3.37 3.84 -31.73
C ASP A 262 -2.65 5.06 -32.33
N THR A 263 -1.46 5.44 -31.80
CA THR A 263 -0.70 6.60 -32.29
C THR A 263 0.39 6.24 -33.31
N GLU A 264 0.83 4.99 -33.42
CA GLU A 264 1.83 4.56 -34.39
C GLU A 264 1.24 4.22 -35.77
N ASP A 265 -0.05 3.85 -35.85
CA ASP A 265 -0.70 3.45 -37.14
C ASP A 265 -1.31 4.65 -37.93
N ALA A 266 -1.32 5.86 -37.36
CA ALA A 266 -1.83 7.07 -38.03
C ALA A 266 -0.76 7.80 -38.88
N GLY A 267 0.48 7.37 -38.89
CA GLY A 267 1.62 8.03 -39.55
C GLY A 267 2.06 7.48 -40.90
N ALA A 268 1.50 6.38 -41.40
CA ALA A 268 1.96 5.73 -42.63
C ALA A 268 0.83 5.63 -43.68
N LYS A 269 0.63 6.72 -44.42
CA LYS A 269 0.06 6.64 -45.78
C LYS A 269 0.80 7.60 -46.71
N PRO A 270 1.11 7.12 -47.94
CA PRO A 270 2.04 7.72 -48.87
C PRO A 270 1.50 9.00 -49.54
#